data_6b5e0cafc9c4fc0ef8fb8cb885cee7dc
#
_entry.id   6b5e0cafc9c4fc0ef8fb8cb885cee7dc
#
_cell.length_a   1.000
_cell.length_b   1.000
_cell.length_c   1.000
_cell.angle_alpha   90.00
_cell.angle_beta   90.00
_cell.angle_gamma   90.00
#
_symmetry.space_group_name_H-M   'P 1'
#
loop_
_entity.id
_entity.type
_entity.pdbx_description
1 polymer ?
#
loop_
_entity_poly.entity_id
_entity_poly.type
_entity_poly.pdbx_seq_one_letter_code
_entity_poly.pdbx_strand_id
1 'polypeptide(L)'
;MQKLIGQPEIILSDRMVGEIEIRNATNDDVGKILSIDNTVFSTSWSPSFLRQQLCSEKCSHRVIEKTDTIIGHSGLIRLHDEGHVTTMAVSPKNQGFGLGSLLLADLCSSAIDLNLATITLEVRVGNLKAQNLYQKFGFVPAGVRPNYYSDTSEDALIMWISDLFDEKV
;
A
#
# COMPACT_ATOMS: atom_id res chain seq x y z
N MET A 1 -1.29 -19.18 -10.42
CA MET A 1 -0.67 -18.15 -9.53
C MET A 1 0.75 -17.91 -10.03
N GLN A 2 0.95 -16.89 -10.84
CA GLN A 2 2.30 -16.49 -11.27
C GLN A 2 3.03 -15.90 -10.08
N LYS A 3 4.16 -16.50 -9.72
CA LYS A 3 5.02 -16.02 -8.64
C LYS A 3 5.85 -14.86 -9.20
N LEU A 4 5.71 -13.67 -8.63
CA LEU A 4 6.62 -12.55 -8.90
C LEU A 4 8.06 -13.00 -8.64
N ILE A 5 8.91 -12.90 -9.65
CA ILE A 5 10.34 -13.21 -9.50
C ILE A 5 10.95 -12.12 -8.62
N GLY A 6 11.50 -12.51 -7.48
CA GLY A 6 12.19 -11.58 -6.57
C GLY A 6 11.38 -11.00 -5.43
N GLN A 7 10.11 -11.39 -5.25
CA GLN A 7 9.41 -11.00 -4.02
C GLN A 7 10.07 -11.63 -2.78
N PRO A 8 10.32 -10.82 -1.74
CA PRO A 8 10.85 -11.35 -0.49
C PRO A 8 9.84 -12.31 0.12
N GLU A 9 10.34 -13.33 0.79
CA GLU A 9 9.50 -14.20 1.60
C GLU A 9 8.79 -13.37 2.67
N ILE A 10 7.46 -13.43 2.69
CA ILE A 10 6.66 -12.69 3.67
C ILE A 10 6.57 -13.56 4.92
N ILE A 11 7.35 -13.19 5.93
CA ILE A 11 7.32 -13.85 7.23
C ILE A 11 6.42 -13.03 8.14
N LEU A 12 5.23 -13.55 8.44
CA LEU A 12 4.41 -13.02 9.53
C LEU A 12 5.00 -13.51 10.84
N SER A 13 5.09 -12.61 11.82
CA SER A 13 5.61 -12.98 13.14
C SER A 13 4.67 -14.00 13.81
N ASP A 14 5.26 -15.02 14.47
CA ASP A 14 4.54 -16.02 15.26
C ASP A 14 3.67 -15.39 16.38
N ARG A 15 3.91 -14.14 16.72
CA ARG A 15 3.08 -13.36 17.66
C ARG A 15 1.75 -12.90 17.08
N MET A 16 1.56 -13.03 15.75
CA MET A 16 0.30 -12.71 15.11
C MET A 16 -0.69 -13.87 15.28
N VAL A 17 -1.28 -13.95 16.45
CA VAL A 17 -2.31 -14.97 16.76
C VAL A 17 -3.65 -14.54 16.18
N GLY A 18 -4.34 -15.47 15.51
CA GLY A 18 -5.66 -15.27 14.92
C GLY A 18 -5.65 -15.31 13.40
N GLU A 19 -6.83 -15.47 12.84
CA GLU A 19 -7.04 -15.52 11.40
C GLU A 19 -6.89 -14.12 10.79
N ILE A 20 -6.12 -14.02 9.73
CA ILE A 20 -5.88 -12.78 8.98
C ILE A 20 -6.38 -13.00 7.56
N GLU A 21 -7.24 -12.10 7.11
CA GLU A 21 -7.75 -12.07 5.75
C GLU A 21 -7.41 -10.74 5.08
N ILE A 22 -7.03 -10.80 3.78
CA ILE A 22 -7.01 -9.62 2.92
C ILE A 22 -8.20 -9.68 1.99
N ARG A 23 -9.01 -8.63 2.02
CA ARG A 23 -10.21 -8.50 1.17
C ARG A 23 -10.35 -7.10 0.60
N ASN A 24 -11.25 -6.96 -0.36
CA ASN A 24 -11.64 -5.65 -0.86
C ASN A 24 -12.30 -4.85 0.26
N ALA A 25 -11.96 -3.57 0.33
CA ALA A 25 -12.64 -2.62 1.20
C ALA A 25 -14.06 -2.35 0.71
N THR A 26 -14.97 -2.14 1.64
CA THR A 26 -16.37 -1.78 1.39
C THR A 26 -16.71 -0.43 2.02
N ASN A 27 -17.88 0.12 1.71
CA ASN A 27 -18.34 1.36 2.34
C ASN A 27 -18.46 1.27 3.87
N ASP A 28 -18.68 0.08 4.41
CA ASP A 28 -18.77 -0.15 5.86
C ASP A 28 -17.40 -0.06 6.55
N ASP A 29 -16.32 -0.18 5.79
CA ASP A 29 -14.94 -0.10 6.31
C ASP A 29 -14.44 1.36 6.40
N VAL A 30 -15.13 2.32 5.79
CA VAL A 30 -14.68 3.72 5.69
C VAL A 30 -14.29 4.30 7.05
N GLY A 31 -15.13 4.12 8.07
CA GLY A 31 -14.85 4.63 9.41
C GLY A 31 -13.61 3.96 10.06
N LYS A 32 -13.45 2.65 9.83
CA LYS A 32 -12.31 1.88 10.35
C LYS A 32 -11.00 2.26 9.66
N ILE A 33 -11.02 2.45 8.33
CA ILE A 33 -9.87 2.91 7.53
C ILE A 33 -9.43 4.29 8.00
N LEU A 34 -10.36 5.26 8.08
CA LEU A 34 -10.05 6.62 8.52
C LEU A 34 -9.55 6.68 9.97
N SER A 35 -10.01 5.76 10.84
CA SER A 35 -9.47 5.64 12.19
C SER A 35 -7.99 5.25 12.20
N ILE A 36 -7.56 4.38 11.28
CA ILE A 36 -6.14 4.04 11.11
C ILE A 36 -5.39 5.25 10.55
N ASP A 37 -5.90 5.88 9.49
CA ASP A 37 -5.27 7.04 8.85
C ASP A 37 -5.02 8.16 9.85
N ASN A 38 -6.00 8.49 10.69
CA ASN A 38 -5.89 9.53 11.71
C ASN A 38 -4.81 9.23 12.78
N THR A 39 -4.38 7.98 12.91
CA THR A 39 -3.29 7.61 13.83
C THR A 39 -1.93 7.52 13.16
N VAL A 40 -1.90 7.35 11.83
CA VAL A 40 -0.67 7.12 11.06
C VAL A 40 -0.24 8.35 10.28
N PHE A 41 -1.21 9.11 9.77
CA PHE A 41 -0.97 10.29 8.94
C PHE A 41 -1.41 11.56 9.65
N SER A 42 -0.70 12.65 9.42
CA SER A 42 -1.06 13.98 9.91
C SER A 42 -2.31 14.56 9.25
N THR A 43 -2.58 14.14 8.01
CA THR A 43 -3.79 14.48 7.26
C THR A 43 -4.38 13.21 6.68
N SER A 44 -5.66 12.98 6.96
CA SER A 44 -6.43 11.88 6.39
C SER A 44 -7.42 12.37 5.34
N TRP A 45 -7.88 11.48 4.48
CA TRP A 45 -8.93 11.78 3.53
C TRP A 45 -10.27 12.07 4.20
N SER A 46 -11.14 12.82 3.53
CA SER A 46 -12.52 12.94 3.98
C SER A 46 -13.29 11.64 3.74
N PRO A 47 -14.31 11.34 4.56
CA PRO A 47 -15.15 10.17 4.35
C PRO A 47 -15.80 10.11 2.96
N SER A 48 -16.19 11.27 2.43
CA SER A 48 -16.79 11.37 1.08
C SER A 48 -15.79 11.04 -0.02
N PHE A 49 -14.55 11.50 0.11
CA PHE A 49 -13.49 11.21 -0.86
C PHE A 49 -13.14 9.72 -0.83
N LEU A 50 -12.99 9.10 0.35
CA LEU A 50 -12.71 7.67 0.44
C LEU A 50 -13.84 6.84 -0.18
N ARG A 51 -15.11 7.18 0.09
CA ARG A 51 -16.24 6.51 -0.57
C ARG A 51 -16.20 6.63 -2.09
N GLN A 52 -15.85 7.80 -2.61
CA GLN A 52 -15.68 8.01 -4.05
C GLN A 52 -14.59 7.09 -4.62
N GLN A 53 -13.47 6.94 -3.91
CA GLN A 53 -12.40 6.02 -4.30
C GLN A 53 -12.88 4.56 -4.31
N LEU A 54 -13.62 4.14 -3.28
CA LEU A 54 -14.16 2.77 -3.18
C LEU A 54 -15.17 2.43 -4.28
N CYS A 55 -15.89 3.43 -4.82
CA CYS A 55 -16.84 3.25 -5.91
C CYS A 55 -16.21 3.34 -7.31
N SER A 56 -14.93 3.70 -7.40
CA SER A 56 -14.25 3.90 -8.69
C SER A 56 -13.68 2.60 -9.22
N GLU A 57 -14.01 2.23 -10.45
CA GLU A 57 -13.41 1.07 -11.14
C GLU A 57 -11.89 1.21 -11.39
N LYS A 58 -11.37 2.43 -11.28
CA LYS A 58 -9.93 2.71 -11.41
C LYS A 58 -9.17 2.50 -10.12
N CYS A 59 -9.87 2.38 -8.99
CA CYS A 59 -9.26 2.29 -7.67
C CYS A 59 -9.47 0.89 -7.10
N SER A 60 -8.40 0.35 -6.52
CA SER A 60 -8.45 -0.87 -5.72
C SER A 60 -8.08 -0.51 -4.29
N HIS A 61 -8.99 -0.74 -3.37
CA HIS A 61 -8.74 -0.60 -1.93
C HIS A 61 -8.84 -1.95 -1.25
N ARG A 62 -7.80 -2.29 -0.50
CA ARG A 62 -7.69 -3.55 0.23
C ARG A 62 -7.59 -3.29 1.72
N VAL A 63 -8.16 -4.16 2.51
CA VAL A 63 -8.04 -4.13 3.97
C VAL A 63 -7.49 -5.46 4.48
N ILE A 64 -6.71 -5.39 5.56
CA ILE A 64 -6.37 -6.55 6.37
C ILE A 64 -7.35 -6.60 7.52
N GLU A 65 -8.11 -7.66 7.58
CA GLU A 65 -9.03 -7.95 8.69
C GLU A 65 -8.45 -9.04 9.59
N LYS A 66 -8.56 -8.84 10.89
CA LYS A 66 -8.20 -9.80 11.91
C LYS A 66 -9.31 -9.84 12.94
N THR A 67 -10.00 -10.98 13.05
CA THR A 67 -11.08 -11.18 14.01
C THR A 67 -12.05 -9.99 14.02
N ASP A 68 -12.69 -9.71 12.87
CA ASP A 68 -13.66 -8.62 12.63
C ASP A 68 -13.11 -7.19 12.82
N THR A 69 -11.79 -7.04 12.94
CA THR A 69 -11.15 -5.73 13.11
C THR A 69 -10.22 -5.44 11.95
N ILE A 70 -10.38 -4.28 11.30
CA ILE A 70 -9.44 -3.80 10.28
C ILE A 70 -8.18 -3.31 10.99
N ILE A 71 -7.03 -3.90 10.61
CA ILE A 71 -5.73 -3.60 11.21
C ILE A 71 -4.74 -2.98 10.23
N GLY A 72 -5.07 -2.92 8.95
CA GLY A 72 -4.28 -2.27 7.91
C GLY A 72 -5.08 -2.13 6.63
N HIS A 73 -4.63 -1.25 5.75
CA HIS A 73 -5.23 -1.05 4.44
C HIS A 73 -4.22 -0.52 3.43
N SER A 74 -4.58 -0.63 2.16
CA SER A 74 -3.83 -0.07 1.04
C SER A 74 -4.77 0.37 -0.07
N GLY A 75 -4.31 1.33 -0.88
CA GLY A 75 -5.03 1.82 -2.04
C GLY A 75 -4.12 1.94 -3.25
N LEU A 76 -4.63 1.53 -4.41
CA LEU A 76 -3.99 1.64 -5.71
C LEU A 76 -4.97 2.30 -6.67
N ILE A 77 -4.52 3.29 -7.43
CA ILE A 77 -5.27 3.84 -8.55
C ILE A 77 -4.59 3.45 -9.85
N ARG A 78 -5.39 3.01 -10.83
CA ARG A 78 -4.94 2.72 -12.18
C ARG A 78 -4.98 3.99 -13.03
N LEU A 79 -3.83 4.35 -13.59
CA LEU A 79 -3.66 5.46 -14.53
C LEU A 79 -3.09 4.90 -15.84
N HIS A 80 -3.97 4.56 -16.78
CA HIS A 80 -3.63 3.83 -18.03
C HIS A 80 -3.01 2.45 -17.72
N ASP A 81 -1.73 2.29 -17.96
CA ASP A 81 -0.92 1.08 -17.72
C ASP A 81 -0.03 1.18 -16.47
N GLU A 82 -0.18 2.26 -15.71
CA GLU A 82 0.54 2.50 -14.46
C GLU A 82 -0.39 2.35 -13.25
N GLY A 83 0.14 1.76 -12.18
CA GLY A 83 -0.46 1.76 -10.86
C GLY A 83 0.18 2.82 -9.97
N HIS A 84 -0.63 3.62 -9.29
CA HIS A 84 -0.14 4.56 -8.30
C HIS A 84 -0.67 4.19 -6.92
N VAL A 85 0.24 3.93 -5.97
CA VAL A 85 -0.12 3.64 -4.59
C VAL A 85 -0.57 4.94 -3.93
N THR A 86 -1.85 5.01 -3.59
CA THR A 86 -2.46 6.22 -3.01
C THR A 86 -2.34 6.28 -1.50
N THR A 87 -2.31 5.12 -0.86
CA THR A 87 -2.18 4.98 0.60
C THR A 87 -1.72 3.57 0.96
N MET A 88 -0.99 3.44 2.05
CA MET A 88 -0.70 2.16 2.69
C MET A 88 -0.45 2.38 4.17
N ALA A 89 -1.25 1.80 5.04
CA ALA A 89 -1.15 1.97 6.47
C ALA A 89 -1.44 0.68 7.24
N VAL A 90 -0.70 0.49 8.32
CA VAL A 90 -0.94 -0.55 9.33
C VAL A 90 -1.12 0.15 10.68
N SER A 91 -2.16 -0.23 11.41
CA SER A 91 -2.42 0.35 12.73
C SER A 91 -1.20 0.20 13.65
N PRO A 92 -0.85 1.21 14.46
CA PRO A 92 0.41 1.23 15.22
C PRO A 92 0.64 -0.01 16.08
N LYS A 93 -0.43 -0.54 16.68
CA LYS A 93 -0.38 -1.74 17.53
C LYS A 93 -0.02 -3.03 16.75
N ASN A 94 -0.20 -3.02 15.44
CA ASN A 94 0.00 -4.17 14.56
C ASN A 94 1.22 -3.98 13.63
N GLN A 95 1.99 -2.92 13.79
CA GLN A 95 3.23 -2.73 13.05
C GLN A 95 4.35 -3.65 13.57
N GLY A 96 5.31 -3.96 12.67
CA GLY A 96 6.45 -4.82 13.03
C GLY A 96 6.19 -6.33 12.90
N PHE A 97 4.98 -6.73 12.49
CA PHE A 97 4.59 -8.14 12.35
C PHE A 97 4.55 -8.64 10.89
N GLY A 98 5.10 -7.89 9.95
CA GLY A 98 5.14 -8.27 8.53
C GLY A 98 3.94 -7.79 7.70
N LEU A 99 2.93 -7.15 8.30
CA LEU A 99 1.70 -6.74 7.60
C LEU A 99 1.92 -5.71 6.49
N GLY A 100 2.92 -4.83 6.64
CA GLY A 100 3.29 -3.92 5.55
C GLY A 100 3.80 -4.65 4.31
N SER A 101 4.59 -5.72 4.51
CA SER A 101 5.03 -6.59 3.41
C SER A 101 3.86 -7.33 2.77
N LEU A 102 2.91 -7.77 3.59
CA LEU A 102 1.71 -8.46 3.12
C LEU A 102 0.83 -7.54 2.25
N LEU A 103 0.59 -6.29 2.68
CA LEU A 103 -0.13 -5.28 1.89
C LEU A 103 0.57 -4.96 0.58
N LEU A 104 1.89 -4.78 0.61
CA LEU A 104 2.65 -4.46 -0.59
C LEU A 104 2.66 -5.61 -1.59
N ALA A 105 2.75 -6.86 -1.12
CA ALA A 105 2.64 -8.04 -1.98
C ALA A 105 1.27 -8.15 -2.64
N ASP A 106 0.20 -7.90 -1.89
CA ASP A 106 -1.18 -7.87 -2.41
C ASP A 106 -1.37 -6.75 -3.45
N LEU A 107 -0.80 -5.56 -3.22
CA LEU A 107 -0.79 -4.47 -4.19
C LEU A 107 -0.07 -4.86 -5.50
N CYS A 108 1.12 -5.45 -5.38
CA CYS A 108 1.88 -5.92 -6.54
C CYS A 108 1.11 -7.01 -7.30
N SER A 109 0.49 -7.95 -6.60
CA SER A 109 -0.37 -8.98 -7.22
C SER A 109 -1.55 -8.35 -7.95
N SER A 110 -2.24 -7.41 -7.31
CA SER A 110 -3.36 -6.68 -7.92
C SER A 110 -2.95 -5.91 -9.18
N ALA A 111 -1.76 -5.31 -9.18
CA ALA A 111 -1.24 -4.61 -10.35
C ALA A 111 -0.97 -5.57 -11.53
N ILE A 112 -0.46 -6.76 -11.24
CA ILE A 112 -0.26 -7.80 -12.26
C ILE A 112 -1.59 -8.28 -12.84
N ASP A 113 -2.57 -8.57 -11.99
CA ASP A 113 -3.90 -9.01 -12.40
C ASP A 113 -4.59 -7.96 -13.29
N LEU A 114 -4.27 -6.68 -13.08
CA LEU A 114 -4.72 -5.55 -13.88
C LEU A 114 -3.86 -5.27 -15.13
N ASN A 115 -2.82 -6.06 -15.38
CA ASN A 115 -1.85 -5.87 -16.46
C ASN A 115 -1.18 -4.48 -16.44
N LEU A 116 -0.81 -4.00 -15.26
CA LEU A 116 -0.08 -2.73 -15.12
C LEU A 116 1.41 -2.96 -15.34
N ALA A 117 2.04 -2.09 -16.15
CA ALA A 117 3.46 -2.21 -16.47
C ALA A 117 4.36 -1.74 -15.32
N THR A 118 3.90 -0.74 -14.57
CA THR A 118 4.67 -0.10 -13.50
C THR A 118 3.80 0.17 -12.27
N ILE A 119 4.44 0.28 -11.10
CA ILE A 119 3.82 0.84 -9.90
C ILE A 119 4.69 1.99 -9.41
N THR A 120 4.07 3.11 -9.07
CA THR A 120 4.72 4.28 -8.48
C THR A 120 4.14 4.60 -7.11
N LEU A 121 4.92 5.25 -6.27
CA LEU A 121 4.50 5.76 -4.98
C LEU A 121 5.34 6.96 -4.56
N GLU A 122 4.81 7.77 -3.64
CA GLU A 122 5.55 8.77 -2.89
C GLU A 122 5.70 8.33 -1.43
N VAL A 123 6.89 8.55 -0.89
CA VAL A 123 7.21 8.27 0.51
C VAL A 123 8.02 9.43 1.10
N ARG A 124 7.75 9.81 2.34
CA ARG A 124 8.56 10.85 3.03
C ARG A 124 10.03 10.49 3.00
N VAL A 125 10.88 11.45 2.71
CA VAL A 125 12.35 11.25 2.69
C VAL A 125 12.84 10.73 4.05
N GLY A 126 12.23 11.16 5.16
CA GLY A 126 12.54 10.68 6.51
C GLY A 126 12.00 9.28 6.86
N ASN A 127 11.09 8.72 6.08
CA ASN A 127 10.49 7.41 6.36
C ASN A 127 11.35 6.25 5.83
N LEU A 128 12.55 6.08 6.40
CA LEU A 128 13.50 5.04 6.01
C LEU A 128 12.93 3.62 6.16
N LYS A 129 12.04 3.40 7.12
CA LYS A 129 11.40 2.10 7.33
C LYS A 129 10.54 1.69 6.12
N ALA A 130 9.73 2.61 5.62
CA ALA A 130 8.91 2.35 4.43
C ALA A 130 9.78 2.25 3.17
N GLN A 131 10.79 3.12 2.99
CA GLN A 131 11.71 3.05 1.87
C GLN A 131 12.42 1.68 1.81
N ASN A 132 12.92 1.19 2.94
CA ASN A 132 13.55 -0.12 3.03
C ASN A 132 12.57 -1.27 2.67
N LEU A 133 11.29 -1.13 3.05
CA LEU A 133 10.26 -2.08 2.66
C LEU A 133 10.08 -2.08 1.14
N TYR A 134 9.90 -0.92 0.53
CA TYR A 134 9.72 -0.79 -0.93
C TYR A 134 10.93 -1.31 -1.71
N GLN A 135 12.16 -0.99 -1.27
CA GLN A 135 13.39 -1.50 -1.88
C GLN A 135 13.48 -3.02 -1.86
N LYS A 136 13.05 -3.69 -0.79
CA LYS A 136 13.00 -5.17 -0.71
C LYS A 136 12.06 -5.79 -1.75
N PHE A 137 11.06 -5.04 -2.20
CA PHE A 137 10.15 -5.45 -3.27
C PHE A 137 10.59 -5.02 -4.66
N GLY A 138 11.79 -4.44 -4.78
CA GLY A 138 12.35 -4.04 -6.07
C GLY A 138 12.04 -2.61 -6.50
N PHE A 139 11.37 -1.82 -5.66
CA PHE A 139 11.17 -0.41 -5.94
C PHE A 139 12.51 0.33 -5.87
N VAL A 140 12.74 1.20 -6.85
CA VAL A 140 13.94 2.04 -6.93
C VAL A 140 13.58 3.53 -6.88
N PRO A 141 14.43 4.40 -6.33
CA PRO A 141 14.22 5.84 -6.38
C PRO A 141 14.16 6.35 -7.82
N ALA A 142 13.18 7.19 -8.12
CA ALA A 142 12.97 7.79 -9.44
C ALA A 142 13.06 9.33 -9.44
N GLY A 143 12.96 9.96 -8.28
CA GLY A 143 13.05 11.41 -8.15
C GLY A 143 12.60 11.90 -6.78
N VAL A 144 12.61 13.21 -6.61
CA VAL A 144 12.16 13.88 -5.38
C VAL A 144 11.16 14.96 -5.76
N ARG A 145 10.06 15.04 -5.00
CA ARG A 145 9.10 16.15 -5.07
C ARG A 145 9.33 17.07 -3.86
N PRO A 146 9.90 18.26 -4.04
CA PRO A 146 10.15 19.18 -2.96
C PRO A 146 8.85 19.66 -2.29
N ASN A 147 8.85 19.78 -0.96
CA ASN A 147 7.73 20.30 -0.15
C ASN A 147 6.39 19.60 -0.43
N TYR A 148 6.42 18.30 -0.74
CA TYR A 148 5.21 17.54 -1.10
C TYR A 148 4.24 17.40 0.08
N TYR A 149 4.76 17.15 1.27
CA TYR A 149 3.97 17.00 2.48
C TYR A 149 3.75 18.35 3.15
N SER A 150 2.58 18.94 2.94
CA SER A 150 2.24 20.30 3.37
C SER A 150 2.25 20.52 4.89
N ASP A 151 2.10 19.46 5.68
CA ASP A 151 2.10 19.48 7.13
C ASP A 151 3.47 19.79 7.74
N THR A 152 4.54 19.33 7.08
CA THR A 152 5.93 19.48 7.56
C THR A 152 6.84 20.14 6.54
N SER A 153 6.34 20.46 5.34
CA SER A 153 7.14 20.88 4.18
C SER A 153 8.23 19.85 3.80
N GLU A 154 8.05 18.59 4.19
CA GLU A 154 8.97 17.51 3.89
C GLU A 154 8.87 17.09 2.43
N ASP A 155 10.01 16.76 1.84
CA ASP A 155 10.07 16.24 0.48
C ASP A 155 9.54 14.80 0.41
N ALA A 156 9.00 14.43 -0.74
CA ALA A 156 8.68 13.06 -1.06
C ALA A 156 9.74 12.46 -1.98
N LEU A 157 10.22 11.27 -1.63
CA LEU A 157 10.93 10.40 -2.53
C LEU A 157 9.91 9.68 -3.41
N ILE A 158 10.03 9.82 -4.73
CA ILE A 158 9.27 9.02 -5.68
C ILE A 158 10.01 7.71 -5.85
N MET A 159 9.29 6.60 -5.68
CA MET A 159 9.82 5.28 -5.95
C MET A 159 8.93 4.56 -6.96
N TRP A 160 9.53 3.75 -7.80
CA TRP A 160 8.81 2.97 -8.79
C TRP A 160 9.39 1.57 -8.93
N ILE A 161 8.57 0.66 -9.44
CA ILE A 161 8.98 -0.63 -9.95
C ILE A 161 8.45 -0.77 -11.37
N SER A 162 9.32 -1.14 -12.30
CA SER A 162 8.97 -1.51 -13.69
C SER A 162 9.14 -3.01 -13.88
N ASP A 163 8.70 -3.51 -15.01
CA ASP A 163 8.85 -4.92 -15.40
C ASP A 163 8.22 -5.89 -14.39
N LEU A 164 6.98 -5.57 -13.96
CA LEU A 164 6.18 -6.47 -13.14
C LEU A 164 5.97 -7.84 -13.80
N PHE A 165 6.10 -7.88 -15.12
CA PHE A 165 6.10 -9.08 -15.94
C PHE A 165 7.52 -9.38 -16.41
N ASP A 166 8.31 -10.10 -15.63
CA ASP A 166 9.58 -10.63 -16.15
C ASP A 166 9.28 -11.83 -17.07
N GLU A 167 9.10 -11.52 -18.34
CA GLU A 167 9.15 -12.53 -19.42
C GLU A 167 10.62 -12.91 -19.66
N LYS A 168 11.26 -13.58 -18.71
CA LYS A 168 12.43 -14.37 -19.03
C LYS A 168 11.97 -15.75 -19.43
N VAL A 169 11.79 -15.90 -20.74
CA VAL A 169 11.79 -17.19 -21.45
C VAL A 169 13.11 -17.91 -21.21
#